data_7eea330d5abbb8d35bb64c90dbc6de8a
#
_entry.id   7eea330d5abbb8d35bb64c90dbc6de8a
#
_cell.length_a   1.000
_cell.length_b   1.000
_cell.length_c   1.000
_cell.angle_alpha   90.00
_cell.angle_beta   90.00
_cell.angle_gamma   90.00
#
_symmetry.space_group_name_H-M   'P 1'
#
loop_
_entity.id
_entity.type
_entity.pdbx_description
1 polymer ?
#
loop_
_entity_poly.entity_id
_entity_poly.type
_entity_poly.pdbx_seq_one_letter_code
_entity_poly.pdbx_strand_id
1 'polypeptide(L)'
;MKIAIDSGPLESGHKVRGVGVYTREIIEALGRITRNRKEIKIVPLDFSVQSSKLKAQNFDLKHYTYFNPFFLTLPFVKTSKVVVTIHDVIPLLYPKQYPPGMKGKLKFLINKQLLKNIDGVIAPSETSKKDIVRFLGVPAEKIKVIYEAPREIFRKLEVRDQRLANIKKKYKLPKTFALYVGDVNYNKNLLNLAEACNISKIPLVLVGKQTTDENIDLSHVENQPFAEFLNRYGKKAAILRLGYIPNEKLVAIYNLASVYCQPSFYEGFGLSVLEAMAAGTPVVAAKTQALVEVAGGACLFANPIDPKDIATKLKEVIYDPQLRWQLIETGKVVVKKYSWEKTARDTLRVYRNILS
;
A
#
# COMPACT_ATOMS: atom_id res chain seq x y z
N MET A 1 11.39 28.02 -5.23
CA MET A 1 11.40 26.83 -4.35
C MET A 1 12.00 25.65 -5.11
N LYS A 2 13.14 25.12 -4.68
CA LYS A 2 13.80 23.96 -5.30
C LYS A 2 13.74 22.78 -4.33
N ILE A 3 12.99 21.73 -4.70
CA ILE A 3 12.64 20.61 -3.83
C ILE A 3 13.25 19.34 -4.43
N ALA A 4 14.06 18.62 -3.65
CA ALA A 4 14.51 17.28 -3.99
C ALA A 4 13.52 16.25 -3.41
N ILE A 5 13.13 15.26 -4.21
CA ILE A 5 12.27 14.14 -3.79
C ILE A 5 13.04 12.85 -3.98
N ASP A 6 13.10 12.03 -2.93
CA ASP A 6 13.75 10.73 -2.98
C ASP A 6 13.05 9.78 -3.96
N SER A 7 13.76 9.38 -5.00
CA SER A 7 13.33 8.38 -5.98
C SER A 7 13.94 6.99 -5.74
N GLY A 8 14.77 6.80 -4.71
CA GLY A 8 15.41 5.52 -4.40
C GLY A 8 14.47 4.33 -4.31
N PRO A 9 13.23 4.46 -3.77
CA PRO A 9 12.28 3.37 -3.81
C PRO A 9 11.92 2.85 -5.21
N LEU A 10 12.10 3.65 -6.26
CA LEU A 10 11.83 3.24 -7.65
C LEU A 10 12.93 2.35 -8.25
N GLU A 11 14.12 2.39 -7.66
CA GLU A 11 15.30 1.62 -8.12
C GLU A 11 15.60 0.41 -7.22
N SER A 12 14.80 0.21 -6.18
CA SER A 12 14.98 -0.84 -5.18
C SER A 12 13.90 -1.93 -5.27
N GLY A 13 13.94 -2.90 -4.37
CA GLY A 13 12.89 -3.91 -4.21
C GLY A 13 11.49 -3.34 -3.89
N HIS A 14 11.40 -2.06 -3.56
CA HIS A 14 10.13 -1.36 -3.33
C HIS A 14 9.41 -0.94 -4.62
N LYS A 15 10.06 -0.95 -5.78
CA LYS A 15 9.55 -0.46 -7.08
C LYS A 15 8.11 -0.91 -7.41
N VAL A 16 7.77 -2.14 -7.09
CA VAL A 16 6.46 -2.75 -7.38
C VAL A 16 5.54 -2.85 -6.15
N ARG A 17 5.98 -2.34 -5.00
CA ARG A 17 5.24 -2.31 -3.73
C ARG A 17 4.56 -0.96 -3.51
N GLY A 18 3.70 -0.85 -2.50
CA GLY A 18 2.97 0.38 -2.16
C GLY A 18 3.86 1.62 -2.07
N VAL A 19 5.04 1.51 -1.41
CA VAL A 19 6.01 2.61 -1.31
C VAL A 19 6.50 3.08 -2.69
N GLY A 20 6.83 2.16 -3.60
CA GLY A 20 7.26 2.52 -4.95
C GLY A 20 6.12 3.12 -5.78
N VAL A 21 4.88 2.62 -5.60
CA VAL A 21 3.69 3.22 -6.21
C VAL A 21 3.53 4.66 -5.71
N TYR A 22 3.51 4.88 -4.39
CA TYR A 22 3.42 6.22 -3.82
C TYR A 22 4.51 7.16 -4.37
N THR A 23 5.78 6.71 -4.34
CA THR A 23 6.91 7.53 -4.80
C THR A 23 6.75 7.95 -6.25
N ARG A 24 6.33 7.05 -7.13
CA ARG A 24 6.09 7.37 -8.55
C ARG A 24 4.96 8.36 -8.71
N GLU A 25 3.80 8.04 -8.16
CA GLU A 25 2.58 8.82 -8.34
C GLU A 25 2.72 10.24 -7.76
N ILE A 26 3.36 10.40 -6.59
CA ILE A 26 3.56 11.73 -6.00
C ILE A 26 4.55 12.58 -6.80
N ILE A 27 5.64 12.00 -7.32
CA ILE A 27 6.60 12.70 -8.19
C ILE A 27 5.89 13.16 -9.47
N GLU A 28 5.14 12.28 -10.12
CA GLU A 28 4.42 12.61 -11.36
C GLU A 28 3.33 13.66 -11.11
N ALA A 29 2.54 13.51 -10.04
CA ALA A 29 1.48 14.45 -9.71
C ALA A 29 2.02 15.84 -9.34
N LEU A 30 3.10 15.90 -8.54
CA LEU A 30 3.77 17.17 -8.25
C LEU A 30 4.33 17.80 -9.53
N GLY A 31 4.95 17.01 -10.42
CA GLY A 31 5.42 17.49 -11.72
C GLY A 31 4.29 18.08 -12.56
N ARG A 32 3.11 17.42 -12.61
CA ARG A 32 1.94 17.94 -13.34
C ARG A 32 1.45 19.28 -12.79
N ILE A 33 1.25 19.39 -11.46
CA ILE A 33 0.68 20.63 -10.87
C ILE A 33 1.67 21.80 -10.80
N THR A 34 2.98 21.53 -10.95
CA THR A 34 4.01 22.59 -10.93
C THR A 34 4.56 22.93 -12.31
N ARG A 35 4.14 22.24 -13.37
CA ARG A 35 4.69 22.40 -14.74
C ARG A 35 4.73 23.85 -15.23
N ASN A 36 3.72 24.64 -14.93
CA ASN A 36 3.60 26.03 -15.35
C ASN A 36 4.00 27.03 -14.25
N ARG A 37 4.62 26.58 -13.16
CA ARG A 37 5.04 27.42 -12.01
C ARG A 37 6.55 27.52 -11.99
N LYS A 38 7.10 28.56 -12.68
CA LYS A 38 8.56 28.79 -12.76
C LYS A 38 9.25 28.89 -11.40
N GLU A 39 8.52 29.34 -10.38
CA GLU A 39 9.03 29.50 -9.02
C GLU A 39 9.18 28.18 -8.24
N ILE A 40 8.70 27.04 -8.78
CA ILE A 40 8.77 25.73 -8.12
C ILE A 40 9.48 24.73 -9.04
N LYS A 41 10.56 24.15 -8.55
CA LYS A 41 11.31 23.09 -9.25
C LYS A 41 11.31 21.82 -8.42
N ILE A 42 10.68 20.76 -8.93
CA ILE A 42 10.70 19.42 -8.36
C ILE A 42 11.82 18.64 -9.03
N VAL A 43 12.70 18.03 -8.24
CA VAL A 43 13.87 17.28 -8.72
C VAL A 43 13.87 15.90 -8.09
N PRO A 44 13.46 14.84 -8.81
CA PRO A 44 13.62 13.47 -8.35
C PRO A 44 15.11 13.09 -8.31
N LEU A 45 15.57 12.51 -7.19
CA LEU A 45 16.93 12.06 -6.98
C LEU A 45 16.93 10.82 -6.09
N ASP A 46 17.75 9.85 -6.41
CA ASP A 46 18.02 8.74 -5.49
C ASP A 46 18.95 9.20 -4.37
N PHE A 47 18.43 9.27 -3.15
CA PHE A 47 19.17 9.76 -2.00
C PHE A 47 20.22 8.75 -1.48
N SER A 48 20.12 7.48 -1.87
CA SER A 48 21.10 6.44 -1.49
C SER A 48 22.38 6.50 -2.34
N VAL A 49 22.24 6.72 -3.65
CA VAL A 49 23.36 6.65 -4.62
C VAL A 49 23.92 8.03 -4.94
N GLN A 50 23.09 9.05 -4.94
CA GLN A 50 23.48 10.40 -5.39
C GLN A 50 23.81 11.36 -4.23
N SER A 51 24.38 10.83 -3.13
CA SER A 51 24.76 11.66 -1.98
C SER A 51 25.69 12.83 -2.32
N SER A 52 26.59 12.67 -3.32
CA SER A 52 27.44 13.74 -3.84
C SER A 52 26.65 14.82 -4.58
N LYS A 53 25.69 14.45 -5.44
CA LYS A 53 24.81 15.40 -6.14
C LYS A 53 23.85 16.10 -5.20
N LEU A 54 23.40 15.43 -4.13
CA LEU A 54 22.60 16.02 -3.07
C LEU A 54 23.38 17.07 -2.26
N LYS A 55 24.68 16.85 -2.05
CA LYS A 55 25.56 17.80 -1.36
C LYS A 55 25.97 18.96 -2.27
N ALA A 56 26.17 18.71 -3.56
CA ALA A 56 26.61 19.72 -4.52
C ALA A 56 25.52 20.72 -4.97
N GLN A 57 24.24 20.42 -4.70
CA GLN A 57 23.15 21.30 -5.09
C GLN A 57 22.41 21.82 -3.86
N ASN A 58 22.17 23.14 -3.83
CA ASN A 58 21.32 23.75 -2.81
C ASN A 58 19.84 23.46 -3.11
N PHE A 59 19.17 22.79 -2.19
CA PHE A 59 17.73 22.58 -2.16
C PHE A 59 17.13 23.29 -0.97
N ASP A 60 15.98 23.91 -1.16
CA ASP A 60 15.24 24.52 -0.06
C ASP A 60 14.64 23.45 0.84
N LEU A 61 14.21 22.32 0.23
CA LEU A 61 13.60 21.20 0.93
C LEU A 61 13.98 19.85 0.29
N LYS A 62 14.13 18.83 1.15
CA LYS A 62 14.31 17.42 0.77
C LYS A 62 13.16 16.60 1.32
N HIS A 63 12.47 15.84 0.45
CA HIS A 63 11.40 14.94 0.84
C HIS A 63 11.83 13.48 0.68
N TYR A 64 11.92 12.77 1.78
CA TYR A 64 12.17 11.34 1.87
C TYR A 64 10.82 10.63 1.74
N THR A 65 10.59 9.91 0.64
CA THR A 65 9.31 9.24 0.34
C THR A 65 9.13 7.91 1.06
N TYR A 66 10.14 7.48 1.80
CA TYR A 66 10.16 6.22 2.53
C TYR A 66 10.88 6.34 3.87
N PHE A 67 10.36 5.65 4.86
CA PHE A 67 10.96 5.47 6.18
C PHE A 67 10.81 4.02 6.62
N ASN A 68 11.87 3.48 7.23
CA ASN A 68 11.81 2.19 7.91
C ASN A 68 12.44 2.33 9.30
N PRO A 69 11.78 1.88 10.39
CA PRO A 69 12.30 2.05 11.74
C PRO A 69 13.64 1.35 11.97
N PHE A 70 13.94 0.27 11.25
CA PHE A 70 15.11 -0.59 11.45
C PHE A 70 16.21 -0.41 10.39
N PHE A 71 16.04 0.53 9.45
CA PHE A 71 17.06 0.93 8.47
C PHE A 71 17.34 2.42 8.57
N LEU A 72 18.58 2.83 8.33
CA LEU A 72 18.93 4.25 8.33
C LEU A 72 18.53 4.88 7.00
N THR A 73 17.35 5.49 6.97
CA THR A 73 16.78 6.13 5.79
C THR A 73 16.77 7.65 5.86
N LEU A 74 17.11 8.22 7.03
CA LEU A 74 17.12 9.67 7.26
C LEU A 74 18.54 10.24 7.26
N PRO A 75 18.72 11.53 6.91
CA PRO A 75 20.06 12.15 6.90
C PRO A 75 20.59 12.38 8.32
N PHE A 76 21.89 12.08 8.52
CA PHE A 76 22.58 12.43 9.76
C PHE A 76 22.83 13.92 9.89
N VAL A 77 23.10 14.60 8.77
CA VAL A 77 23.34 16.03 8.70
C VAL A 77 22.26 16.69 7.86
N LYS A 78 21.57 17.63 8.45
CA LYS A 78 20.52 18.40 7.80
C LYS A 78 21.10 19.63 7.12
N THR A 79 21.04 19.68 5.79
CA THR A 79 21.55 20.79 4.96
C THR A 79 20.42 21.63 4.33
N SER A 80 19.19 21.28 4.56
CA SER A 80 17.97 21.97 4.09
C SER A 80 16.80 21.56 4.96
N LYS A 81 15.60 22.13 4.75
CA LYS A 81 14.38 21.60 5.37
C LYS A 81 14.14 20.16 4.94
N VAL A 82 13.62 19.32 5.83
CA VAL A 82 13.41 17.89 5.60
C VAL A 82 11.98 17.50 5.93
N VAL A 83 11.32 16.86 4.97
CA VAL A 83 10.03 16.18 5.11
C VAL A 83 10.25 14.69 4.90
N VAL A 84 9.52 13.85 5.63
CA VAL A 84 9.52 12.40 5.45
C VAL A 84 8.09 11.88 5.38
N THR A 85 7.81 11.00 4.41
CA THR A 85 6.57 10.20 4.42
C THR A 85 6.82 8.90 5.16
N ILE A 86 6.01 8.66 6.20
CA ILE A 86 6.01 7.43 7.00
C ILE A 86 4.68 6.71 6.72
N HIS A 87 4.74 5.65 5.91
CA HIS A 87 3.54 4.93 5.49
C HIS A 87 2.90 4.14 6.63
N ASP A 88 3.72 3.45 7.40
CA ASP A 88 3.32 2.69 8.58
C ASP A 88 4.52 2.42 9.49
N VAL A 89 4.22 1.82 10.64
CA VAL A 89 5.21 1.30 11.60
C VAL A 89 4.86 -0.14 12.01
N ILE A 90 4.30 -0.91 11.08
CA ILE A 90 3.86 -2.30 11.28
C ILE A 90 4.91 -3.17 11.99
N PRO A 91 6.23 -3.07 11.68
CA PRO A 91 7.24 -3.84 12.39
C PRO A 91 7.33 -3.54 13.90
N LEU A 92 6.88 -2.34 14.34
CA LEU A 92 6.83 -1.98 15.76
C LEU A 92 5.56 -2.48 16.45
N LEU A 93 4.48 -2.70 15.70
CA LEU A 93 3.23 -3.28 16.21
C LEU A 93 3.35 -4.79 16.42
N TYR A 94 4.14 -5.47 15.59
CA TYR A 94 4.30 -6.92 15.59
C TYR A 94 5.76 -7.34 15.79
N PRO A 95 6.40 -6.98 16.93
CA PRO A 95 7.85 -7.19 17.13
C PRO A 95 8.26 -8.68 17.18
N LYS A 96 7.32 -9.59 17.46
CA LYS A 96 7.58 -11.04 17.42
C LYS A 96 7.68 -11.57 16.00
N GLN A 97 6.87 -11.02 15.07
CA GLN A 97 6.84 -11.39 13.66
C GLN A 97 7.89 -10.64 12.84
N TYR A 98 8.27 -9.45 13.27
CA TYR A 98 9.28 -8.59 12.63
C TYR A 98 10.43 -8.27 13.62
N PRO A 99 11.20 -9.27 14.05
CA PRO A 99 12.27 -9.05 15.03
C PRO A 99 13.39 -8.18 14.45
N PRO A 100 13.70 -7.03 15.07
CA PRO A 100 14.72 -6.11 14.52
C PRO A 100 16.15 -6.61 14.68
N GLY A 101 16.41 -7.61 15.52
CA GLY A 101 17.75 -7.99 15.95
C GLY A 101 18.47 -6.85 16.69
N MET A 102 19.70 -7.08 17.12
CA MET A 102 20.49 -6.05 17.86
C MET A 102 20.79 -4.83 16.98
N LYS A 103 21.22 -5.05 15.73
CA LYS A 103 21.54 -3.96 14.78
C LYS A 103 20.31 -3.12 14.45
N GLY A 104 19.15 -3.76 14.30
CA GLY A 104 17.89 -3.05 14.04
C GLY A 104 17.43 -2.21 15.24
N LYS A 105 17.60 -2.71 16.48
CA LYS A 105 17.30 -1.94 17.69
C LYS A 105 18.16 -0.68 17.79
N LEU A 106 19.45 -0.79 17.50
CA LEU A 106 20.35 0.38 17.50
C LEU A 106 19.94 1.40 16.42
N LYS A 107 19.66 0.93 15.19
CA LYS A 107 19.20 1.81 14.11
C LYS A 107 17.87 2.50 14.45
N PHE A 108 16.96 1.81 15.16
CA PHE A 108 15.73 2.39 15.64
C PHE A 108 15.96 3.55 16.60
N LEU A 109 16.86 3.41 17.57
CA LEU A 109 17.22 4.49 18.50
C LEU A 109 17.80 5.70 17.76
N ILE A 110 18.69 5.45 16.78
CA ILE A 110 19.23 6.50 15.91
C ILE A 110 18.13 7.20 15.13
N ASN A 111 17.24 6.44 14.47
CA ASN A 111 16.12 7.01 13.72
C ASN A 111 15.20 7.85 14.60
N LYS A 112 14.89 7.43 15.84
CA LYS A 112 14.11 8.23 16.78
C LYS A 112 14.77 9.58 17.07
N GLN A 113 16.10 9.60 17.20
CA GLN A 113 16.84 10.85 17.41
C GLN A 113 16.83 11.74 16.15
N LEU A 114 17.03 11.14 14.97
CA LEU A 114 17.00 11.88 13.70
C LEU A 114 15.61 12.48 13.42
N LEU A 115 14.52 11.78 13.76
CA LEU A 115 13.16 12.26 13.60
C LEU A 115 12.86 13.53 14.43
N LYS A 116 13.54 13.77 15.55
CA LYS A 116 13.36 15.03 16.31
C LYS A 116 13.75 16.26 15.50
N ASN A 117 14.70 16.12 14.58
CA ASN A 117 15.24 17.20 13.76
C ASN A 117 14.51 17.36 12.40
N ILE A 118 13.50 16.52 12.09
CA ILE A 118 12.71 16.63 10.87
C ILE A 118 11.71 17.80 10.99
N ASP A 119 11.54 18.56 9.90
CA ASP A 119 10.66 19.74 9.89
C ASP A 119 9.18 19.35 9.72
N GLY A 120 8.89 18.24 9.02
CA GLY A 120 7.54 17.74 8.85
C GLY A 120 7.48 16.25 8.50
N VAL A 121 6.40 15.63 8.92
CA VAL A 121 6.07 14.23 8.60
C VAL A 121 4.74 14.19 7.86
N ILE A 122 4.68 13.38 6.80
CA ILE A 122 3.44 13.03 6.09
C ILE A 122 3.06 11.61 6.49
N ALA A 123 1.82 11.41 6.88
CA ALA A 123 1.23 10.10 7.14
C ALA A 123 0.06 9.85 6.18
N PRO A 124 -0.12 8.63 5.63
CA PRO A 124 -1.18 8.35 4.67
C PRO A 124 -2.59 8.21 5.30
N SER A 125 -2.68 8.15 6.64
CA SER A 125 -3.94 8.01 7.37
C SER A 125 -3.84 8.57 8.78
N GLU A 126 -4.98 8.84 9.41
CA GLU A 126 -5.05 9.17 10.84
C GLU A 126 -4.57 7.99 11.70
N THR A 127 -4.81 6.76 11.23
CA THR A 127 -4.29 5.54 11.86
C THR A 127 -2.76 5.56 11.89
N SER A 128 -2.10 5.76 10.75
CA SER A 128 -0.63 5.86 10.68
C SER A 128 -0.10 7.04 11.51
N LYS A 129 -0.80 8.18 11.51
CA LYS A 129 -0.44 9.33 12.37
C LYS A 129 -0.43 8.96 13.84
N LYS A 130 -1.47 8.29 14.35
CA LYS A 130 -1.54 7.84 15.74
C LYS A 130 -0.38 6.94 16.12
N ASP A 131 -0.02 6.01 15.22
CA ASP A 131 1.08 5.08 15.44
C ASP A 131 2.45 5.79 15.39
N ILE A 132 2.64 6.72 14.50
CA ILE A 132 3.87 7.53 14.43
C ILE A 132 4.08 8.29 15.75
N VAL A 133 3.02 8.93 16.28
CA VAL A 133 3.07 9.58 17.60
C VAL A 133 3.43 8.58 18.70
N ARG A 134 2.71 7.45 18.73
CA ARG A 134 2.85 6.44 19.80
C ARG A 134 4.22 5.76 19.80
N PHE A 135 4.70 5.30 18.65
CA PHE A 135 5.89 4.46 18.57
C PHE A 135 7.18 5.24 18.30
N LEU A 136 7.10 6.31 17.52
CA LEU A 136 8.26 7.10 17.14
C LEU A 136 8.44 8.35 17.99
N GLY A 137 7.40 8.80 18.71
CA GLY A 137 7.43 9.97 19.57
C GLY A 137 7.48 11.28 18.79
N VAL A 138 7.04 11.29 17.53
CA VAL A 138 6.92 12.51 16.74
C VAL A 138 5.73 13.32 17.22
N PRO A 139 5.89 14.63 17.52
CA PRO A 139 4.78 15.49 17.94
C PRO A 139 3.66 15.54 16.88
N ALA A 140 2.40 15.45 17.31
CA ALA A 140 1.24 15.35 16.41
C ALA A 140 1.09 16.57 15.48
N GLU A 141 1.53 17.75 15.90
CA GLU A 141 1.52 19.01 15.12
C GLU A 141 2.50 18.98 13.94
N LYS A 142 3.57 18.20 14.03
CA LYS A 142 4.53 17.98 12.94
C LYS A 142 4.01 16.99 11.88
N ILE A 143 2.93 16.24 12.17
CA ILE A 143 2.42 15.20 11.29
C ILE A 143 1.18 15.73 10.55
N LYS A 144 1.25 15.75 9.22
CA LYS A 144 0.12 16.03 8.34
C LYS A 144 -0.38 14.76 7.70
N VAL A 145 -1.68 14.48 7.86
CA VAL A 145 -2.33 13.36 7.16
C VAL A 145 -2.63 13.80 5.74
N ILE A 146 -2.10 13.05 4.78
CA ILE A 146 -2.32 13.25 3.35
C ILE A 146 -2.62 11.89 2.74
N TYR A 147 -3.87 11.67 2.40
CA TYR A 147 -4.33 10.42 1.81
C TYR A 147 -3.70 10.16 0.45
N GLU A 148 -3.39 8.90 0.19
CA GLU A 148 -3.02 8.41 -1.14
C GLU A 148 -4.27 8.26 -2.02
N ALA A 149 -4.10 7.85 -3.27
CA ALA A 149 -5.21 7.65 -4.19
C ALA A 149 -4.99 6.38 -5.03
N PRO A 150 -6.04 5.74 -5.54
CA PRO A 150 -5.87 4.68 -6.52
C PRO A 150 -5.24 5.25 -7.80
N ARG A 151 -4.43 4.44 -8.48
CA ARG A 151 -3.84 4.82 -9.76
C ARG A 151 -4.95 4.94 -10.82
N GLU A 152 -4.87 5.95 -11.68
CA GLU A 152 -5.90 6.25 -12.69
C GLU A 152 -6.19 5.10 -13.66
N ILE A 153 -5.22 4.19 -13.86
CA ILE A 153 -5.40 3.00 -14.69
C ILE A 153 -6.45 2.04 -14.13
N PHE A 154 -6.66 2.01 -12.80
CA PHE A 154 -7.67 1.18 -12.18
C PHE A 154 -9.03 1.85 -12.31
N ARG A 155 -9.80 1.37 -13.24
CA ARG A 155 -11.15 1.84 -13.55
C ARG A 155 -12.03 0.69 -14.01
N LYS A 156 -13.33 0.89 -13.96
CA LYS A 156 -14.28 -0.06 -14.55
C LYS A 156 -14.05 -0.13 -16.06
N LEU A 157 -13.85 -1.34 -16.57
CA LEU A 157 -13.74 -1.63 -17.99
C LEU A 157 -15.11 -1.97 -18.56
N GLU A 158 -15.32 -1.68 -19.84
CA GLU A 158 -16.54 -2.09 -20.54
C GLU A 158 -16.61 -3.62 -20.66
N VAL A 159 -17.81 -4.18 -20.63
CA VAL A 159 -18.01 -5.63 -20.70
C VAL A 159 -17.43 -6.24 -21.99
N ARG A 160 -17.41 -5.46 -23.08
CA ARG A 160 -16.85 -5.87 -24.37
C ARG A 160 -15.36 -5.61 -24.52
N ASP A 161 -14.68 -5.14 -23.48
CA ASP A 161 -13.22 -4.92 -23.51
C ASP A 161 -12.51 -6.26 -23.72
N GLN A 162 -11.85 -6.37 -24.86
CA GLN A 162 -11.16 -7.61 -25.27
C GLN A 162 -10.07 -8.03 -24.30
N ARG A 163 -9.54 -7.09 -23.48
CA ARG A 163 -8.57 -7.40 -22.41
C ARG A 163 -9.14 -8.39 -21.42
N LEU A 164 -10.45 -8.30 -21.08
CA LEU A 164 -11.09 -9.20 -20.11
C LEU A 164 -11.03 -10.66 -20.59
N ALA A 165 -11.46 -10.92 -21.83
CA ALA A 165 -11.44 -12.28 -22.41
C ALA A 165 -10.01 -12.83 -22.50
N ASN A 166 -9.07 -12.00 -23.00
CA ASN A 166 -7.68 -12.39 -23.18
C ASN A 166 -7.00 -12.70 -21.84
N ILE A 167 -7.20 -11.89 -20.82
CA ILE A 167 -6.63 -12.09 -19.47
C ILE A 167 -7.24 -13.32 -18.81
N LYS A 168 -8.58 -13.50 -18.89
CA LYS A 168 -9.25 -14.69 -18.36
C LYS A 168 -8.69 -15.96 -18.96
N LYS A 169 -8.52 -16.03 -20.29
CA LYS A 169 -7.95 -17.18 -21.00
C LYS A 169 -6.47 -17.38 -20.64
N LYS A 170 -5.66 -16.31 -20.69
CA LYS A 170 -4.22 -16.36 -20.43
C LYS A 170 -3.89 -16.93 -19.06
N TYR A 171 -4.56 -16.44 -18.02
CA TYR A 171 -4.30 -16.82 -16.64
C TYR A 171 -5.23 -17.94 -16.13
N LYS A 172 -6.06 -18.53 -17.01
CA LYS A 172 -7.03 -19.58 -16.68
C LYS A 172 -7.87 -19.22 -15.46
N LEU A 173 -8.33 -17.94 -15.40
CA LEU A 173 -9.07 -17.44 -14.25
C LEU A 173 -10.43 -18.15 -14.11
N PRO A 174 -10.82 -18.57 -12.90
CA PRO A 174 -12.14 -19.14 -12.63
C PRO A 174 -13.27 -18.19 -13.03
N LYS A 175 -14.48 -18.72 -13.23
CA LYS A 175 -15.68 -17.91 -13.52
C LYS A 175 -16.03 -17.02 -12.32
N THR A 176 -15.89 -17.56 -11.11
CA THR A 176 -16.12 -16.89 -9.84
C THR A 176 -14.89 -17.07 -8.97
N PHE A 177 -14.35 -16.00 -8.41
CA PHE A 177 -13.17 -16.06 -7.52
C PHE A 177 -13.06 -14.84 -6.62
N ALA A 178 -12.43 -15.06 -5.47
CA ALA A 178 -11.92 -14.00 -4.62
C ALA A 178 -10.53 -13.60 -5.08
N LEU A 179 -10.26 -12.30 -5.16
CA LEU A 179 -8.97 -11.74 -5.54
C LEU A 179 -8.26 -11.16 -4.30
N TYR A 180 -6.97 -11.44 -4.18
CA TYR A 180 -6.05 -10.72 -3.30
C TYR A 180 -4.89 -10.16 -4.12
N VAL A 181 -4.47 -8.93 -3.82
CA VAL A 181 -3.32 -8.26 -4.46
C VAL A 181 -2.42 -7.67 -3.39
N GLY A 182 -1.18 -8.12 -3.31
CA GLY A 182 -0.21 -7.62 -2.32
C GLY A 182 0.93 -8.58 -2.03
N ASP A 183 1.71 -8.21 -1.01
CA ASP A 183 2.79 -9.04 -0.46
C ASP A 183 2.23 -10.18 0.40
N VAL A 184 3.13 -11.08 0.86
CA VAL A 184 2.77 -12.29 1.63
C VAL A 184 3.13 -12.20 3.11
N ASN A 185 3.52 -11.04 3.59
CA ASN A 185 3.99 -10.79 4.96
C ASN A 185 2.90 -11.14 5.99
N TYR A 186 3.31 -11.40 7.22
CA TYR A 186 2.43 -11.77 8.34
C TYR A 186 1.16 -10.93 8.43
N ASN A 187 1.31 -9.59 8.42
CA ASN A 187 0.16 -8.69 8.57
C ASN A 187 -0.88 -8.80 7.43
N LYS A 188 -0.53 -9.40 6.30
CA LYS A 188 -1.43 -9.60 5.15
C LYS A 188 -2.41 -10.77 5.34
N ASN A 189 -2.14 -11.64 6.31
CA ASN A 189 -3.09 -12.66 6.80
C ASN A 189 -3.60 -13.63 5.72
N LEU A 190 -2.71 -14.06 4.83
CA LEU A 190 -3.08 -14.97 3.73
C LEU A 190 -3.55 -16.33 4.18
N LEU A 191 -3.07 -16.81 5.33
CA LEU A 191 -3.46 -18.10 5.87
C LEU A 191 -4.97 -18.15 6.18
N ASN A 192 -5.49 -17.14 6.90
CA ASN A 192 -6.91 -17.06 7.20
C ASN A 192 -7.76 -16.81 5.94
N LEU A 193 -7.24 -16.07 4.96
CA LEU A 193 -7.92 -15.91 3.68
C LEU A 193 -8.06 -17.23 2.93
N ALA A 194 -6.98 -18.02 2.87
CA ALA A 194 -7.00 -19.32 2.21
C ALA A 194 -7.97 -20.30 2.92
N GLU A 195 -7.98 -20.28 4.26
CA GLU A 195 -8.94 -21.07 5.04
C GLU A 195 -10.38 -20.61 4.77
N ALA A 196 -10.65 -19.31 4.75
CA ALA A 196 -11.96 -18.76 4.43
C ALA A 196 -12.43 -19.18 3.02
N CYS A 197 -11.54 -19.13 2.04
CA CYS A 197 -11.82 -19.59 0.68
C CYS A 197 -12.06 -21.11 0.61
N ASN A 198 -11.34 -21.89 1.42
CA ASN A 198 -11.55 -23.33 1.55
C ASN A 198 -12.93 -23.66 2.19
N ILE A 199 -13.33 -22.94 3.25
CA ILE A 199 -14.63 -23.07 3.92
C ILE A 199 -15.77 -22.66 2.97
N SER A 200 -15.61 -21.54 2.27
CA SER A 200 -16.65 -21.01 1.37
C SER A 200 -16.73 -21.74 0.03
N LYS A 201 -15.73 -22.57 -0.31
CA LYS A 201 -15.54 -23.22 -1.63
C LYS A 201 -15.40 -22.19 -2.77
N ILE A 202 -14.89 -21.00 -2.49
CA ILE A 202 -14.64 -19.96 -3.48
C ILE A 202 -13.18 -20.05 -3.90
N PRO A 203 -12.86 -20.17 -5.20
CA PRO A 203 -11.49 -20.11 -5.70
C PRO A 203 -10.80 -18.81 -5.30
N LEU A 204 -9.51 -18.88 -4.95
CA LEU A 204 -8.68 -17.75 -4.57
C LEU A 204 -7.63 -17.47 -5.65
N VAL A 205 -7.57 -16.23 -6.12
CA VAL A 205 -6.52 -15.74 -7.02
C VAL A 205 -5.63 -14.77 -6.24
N LEU A 206 -4.35 -15.07 -6.16
CA LEU A 206 -3.33 -14.27 -5.49
C LEU A 206 -2.43 -13.61 -6.53
N VAL A 207 -2.30 -12.28 -6.44
CA VAL A 207 -1.39 -11.49 -7.27
C VAL A 207 -0.40 -10.76 -6.37
N GLY A 208 0.88 -10.88 -6.70
CA GLY A 208 1.99 -10.23 -5.98
C GLY A 208 3.29 -10.96 -6.23
N LYS A 209 4.39 -10.22 -6.36
CA LYS A 209 5.70 -10.79 -6.71
C LYS A 209 6.07 -11.99 -5.82
N GLN A 210 5.88 -11.84 -4.52
CA GLN A 210 6.26 -12.85 -3.53
C GLN A 210 5.37 -14.11 -3.58
N THR A 211 4.18 -14.07 -4.20
CA THR A 211 3.28 -15.24 -4.21
C THR A 211 3.84 -16.43 -5.00
N THR A 212 4.79 -16.19 -5.90
CA THR A 212 5.48 -17.20 -6.72
C THR A 212 7.01 -17.11 -6.62
N ASP A 213 7.55 -16.31 -5.73
CA ASP A 213 8.99 -16.15 -5.55
C ASP A 213 9.55 -17.37 -4.80
N GLU A 214 10.41 -18.14 -5.46
CA GLU A 214 11.04 -19.35 -4.91
C GLU A 214 12.24 -19.01 -3.99
N ASN A 215 12.73 -17.74 -4.02
CA ASN A 215 13.86 -17.30 -3.24
C ASN A 215 13.47 -16.70 -1.87
N ILE A 216 12.20 -16.78 -1.48
CA ILE A 216 11.78 -16.34 -0.14
C ILE A 216 12.38 -17.28 0.91
N ASP A 217 13.11 -16.70 1.86
CA ASP A 217 13.58 -17.46 3.03
C ASP A 217 12.38 -17.83 3.93
N LEU A 218 11.87 -19.03 3.74
CA LEU A 218 10.72 -19.55 4.50
C LEU A 218 11.08 -19.91 5.96
N SER A 219 12.37 -19.96 6.32
CA SER A 219 12.82 -20.20 7.69
C SER A 219 12.73 -18.94 8.54
N HIS A 220 12.76 -17.76 7.92
CA HIS A 220 12.66 -16.49 8.62
C HIS A 220 11.26 -16.32 9.25
N VAL A 221 11.22 -15.87 10.50
CA VAL A 221 9.99 -15.78 11.31
C VAL A 221 8.88 -14.94 10.63
N GLU A 222 9.24 -13.91 9.89
CA GLU A 222 8.31 -13.08 9.13
C GLU A 222 7.54 -13.87 8.05
N ASN A 223 8.20 -14.88 7.47
CA ASN A 223 7.70 -15.66 6.35
C ASN A 223 7.05 -16.99 6.78
N GLN A 224 7.12 -17.36 8.06
CA GLN A 224 6.53 -18.60 8.58
C GLN A 224 5.03 -18.75 8.25
N PRO A 225 4.18 -17.70 8.37
CA PRO A 225 2.76 -17.82 7.98
C PRO A 225 2.58 -18.12 6.49
N PHE A 226 3.48 -17.62 5.64
CA PHE A 226 3.45 -17.95 4.23
C PHE A 226 3.98 -19.37 3.95
N ALA A 227 4.99 -19.83 4.70
CA ALA A 227 5.44 -21.22 4.66
C ALA A 227 4.29 -22.19 5.03
N GLU A 228 3.55 -21.88 6.09
CA GLU A 228 2.37 -22.65 6.49
C GLU A 228 1.27 -22.60 5.42
N PHE A 229 1.00 -21.43 4.84
CA PHE A 229 0.09 -21.29 3.71
C PHE A 229 0.51 -22.20 2.54
N LEU A 230 1.77 -22.21 2.14
CA LEU A 230 2.27 -23.05 1.05
C LEU A 230 2.11 -24.53 1.37
N ASN A 231 2.39 -24.95 2.58
CA ASN A 231 2.25 -26.34 3.02
C ASN A 231 0.78 -26.80 2.97
N ARG A 232 -0.16 -26.02 3.52
CA ARG A 232 -1.58 -26.38 3.64
C ARG A 232 -2.37 -26.18 2.35
N TYR A 233 -2.03 -25.15 1.57
CA TYR A 233 -2.85 -24.67 0.46
C TYR A 233 -2.11 -24.54 -0.86
N GLY A 234 -0.79 -24.53 -0.86
CA GLY A 234 0.02 -24.17 -2.04
C GLY A 234 -0.19 -25.08 -3.27
N LYS A 235 -0.64 -26.32 -3.06
CA LYS A 235 -0.93 -27.30 -4.13
C LYS A 235 -2.43 -27.46 -4.42
N LYS A 236 -3.33 -26.72 -3.76
CA LYS A 236 -4.77 -26.84 -3.99
C LYS A 236 -5.15 -26.19 -5.32
N ALA A 237 -5.84 -26.92 -6.17
CA ALA A 237 -6.28 -26.43 -7.49
C ALA A 237 -7.20 -25.19 -7.43
N ALA A 238 -7.88 -24.97 -6.30
CA ALA A 238 -8.72 -23.79 -6.07
C ALA A 238 -7.92 -22.53 -5.74
N ILE A 239 -6.59 -22.62 -5.57
CA ILE A 239 -5.72 -21.47 -5.26
C ILE A 239 -4.76 -21.23 -6.41
N LEU A 240 -4.95 -20.11 -7.11
CA LEU A 240 -4.13 -19.69 -8.24
C LEU A 240 -3.20 -18.56 -7.83
N ARG A 241 -1.89 -18.79 -7.87
CA ARG A 241 -0.85 -17.79 -7.59
C ARG A 241 -0.28 -17.30 -8.91
N LEU A 242 -0.38 -16.00 -9.19
CA LEU A 242 -0.02 -15.41 -10.50
C LEU A 242 1.33 -14.66 -10.50
N GLY A 243 1.94 -14.47 -9.33
CA GLY A 243 3.16 -13.66 -9.24
C GLY A 243 2.90 -12.18 -9.54
N TYR A 244 3.93 -11.51 -10.06
CA TYR A 244 3.83 -10.12 -10.48
C TYR A 244 3.04 -9.98 -11.78
N ILE A 245 2.04 -9.12 -11.77
CA ILE A 245 1.23 -8.78 -12.94
C ILE A 245 1.36 -7.27 -13.23
N PRO A 246 1.75 -6.85 -14.44
CA PRO A 246 1.76 -5.43 -14.83
C PRO A 246 0.38 -4.79 -14.72
N ASN A 247 0.34 -3.49 -14.41
CA ASN A 247 -0.90 -2.75 -14.11
C ASN A 247 -1.93 -2.83 -15.24
N GLU A 248 -1.48 -2.78 -16.51
CA GLU A 248 -2.31 -2.86 -17.73
C GLU A 248 -3.09 -4.18 -17.82
N LYS A 249 -2.58 -5.23 -17.16
CA LYS A 249 -3.23 -6.54 -17.07
C LYS A 249 -3.96 -6.71 -15.73
N LEU A 250 -3.41 -6.14 -14.66
CA LEU A 250 -3.98 -6.24 -13.32
C LEU A 250 -5.35 -5.58 -13.23
N VAL A 251 -5.56 -4.45 -13.92
CA VAL A 251 -6.89 -3.80 -13.99
C VAL A 251 -7.97 -4.75 -14.53
N ALA A 252 -7.64 -5.60 -15.51
CA ALA A 252 -8.60 -6.58 -16.03
C ALA A 252 -8.86 -7.70 -15.00
N ILE A 253 -7.86 -8.11 -14.21
CA ILE A 253 -8.05 -9.11 -13.15
C ILE A 253 -8.97 -8.57 -12.05
N TYR A 254 -8.80 -7.32 -11.62
CA TYR A 254 -9.75 -6.67 -10.71
C TYR A 254 -11.17 -6.68 -11.28
N ASN A 255 -11.34 -6.25 -12.54
CA ASN A 255 -12.66 -6.22 -13.18
C ASN A 255 -13.31 -7.61 -13.33
N LEU A 256 -12.54 -8.68 -13.44
CA LEU A 256 -13.00 -10.07 -13.54
C LEU A 256 -13.30 -10.71 -12.18
N ALA A 257 -12.75 -10.16 -11.10
CA ALA A 257 -12.93 -10.69 -9.76
C ALA A 257 -14.40 -10.58 -9.30
N SER A 258 -14.89 -11.62 -8.65
CA SER A 258 -16.23 -11.61 -8.05
C SER A 258 -16.26 -10.77 -6.78
N VAL A 259 -15.15 -10.78 -6.03
CA VAL A 259 -14.90 -9.99 -4.82
C VAL A 259 -13.40 -9.78 -4.64
N TYR A 260 -13.00 -8.62 -4.21
CA TYR A 260 -11.65 -8.36 -3.69
C TYR A 260 -11.64 -8.56 -2.19
N CYS A 261 -10.64 -9.24 -1.64
CA CYS A 261 -10.51 -9.44 -0.20
C CYS A 261 -9.20 -8.91 0.34
N GLN A 262 -9.27 -8.01 1.35
CA GLN A 262 -8.12 -7.50 2.10
C GLN A 262 -8.24 -7.93 3.57
N PRO A 263 -7.77 -9.13 3.95
CA PRO A 263 -7.98 -9.70 5.29
C PRO A 263 -6.95 -9.25 6.32
N SER A 264 -6.18 -8.22 6.02
CA SER A 264 -4.98 -7.84 6.77
C SER A 264 -5.24 -7.57 8.25
N PHE A 265 -4.36 -8.07 9.10
CA PHE A 265 -4.37 -7.71 10.53
C PHE A 265 -4.10 -6.22 10.75
N TYR A 266 -3.35 -5.61 9.86
CA TYR A 266 -3.02 -4.19 9.92
C TYR A 266 -2.61 -3.61 8.55
N GLU A 267 -2.99 -2.36 8.29
CA GLU A 267 -2.60 -1.58 7.13
C GLU A 267 -2.27 -0.14 7.53
N GLY A 268 -1.35 0.50 6.81
CA GLY A 268 -1.11 1.94 6.94
C GLY A 268 -2.15 2.77 6.21
N PHE A 269 -2.67 2.26 5.07
CA PHE A 269 -3.68 2.94 4.25
C PHE A 269 -4.69 1.97 3.63
N GLY A 270 -4.28 1.14 2.69
CA GLY A 270 -5.19 0.22 1.99
C GLY A 270 -5.40 0.58 0.52
N LEU A 271 -4.31 0.98 -0.16
CA LEU A 271 -4.34 1.39 -1.57
C LEU A 271 -5.06 0.38 -2.49
N SER A 272 -4.79 -0.92 -2.32
CA SER A 272 -5.40 -1.98 -3.13
C SER A 272 -6.93 -2.09 -2.96
N VAL A 273 -7.47 -1.68 -1.81
CA VAL A 273 -8.93 -1.57 -1.58
C VAL A 273 -9.52 -0.49 -2.46
N LEU A 274 -8.89 0.68 -2.51
CA LEU A 274 -9.34 1.78 -3.39
C LEU A 274 -9.19 1.42 -4.87
N GLU A 275 -8.14 0.69 -5.26
CA GLU A 275 -7.96 0.19 -6.63
C GLU A 275 -9.07 -0.80 -7.04
N ALA A 276 -9.44 -1.71 -6.13
CA ALA A 276 -10.57 -2.62 -6.34
C ALA A 276 -11.90 -1.86 -6.52
N MET A 277 -12.16 -0.88 -5.65
CA MET A 277 -13.36 -0.02 -5.76
C MET A 277 -13.36 0.78 -7.07
N ALA A 278 -12.23 1.34 -7.48
CA ALA A 278 -12.08 2.08 -8.73
C ALA A 278 -12.33 1.19 -9.96
N ALA A 279 -11.90 -0.08 -9.90
CA ALA A 279 -12.19 -1.09 -10.92
C ALA A 279 -13.66 -1.60 -10.89
N GLY A 280 -14.47 -1.15 -9.94
CA GLY A 280 -15.85 -1.60 -9.79
C GLY A 280 -15.97 -3.03 -9.24
N THR A 281 -14.98 -3.46 -8.47
CA THR A 281 -14.97 -4.75 -7.79
C THR A 281 -15.48 -4.56 -6.36
N PRO A 282 -16.49 -5.30 -5.90
CA PRO A 282 -16.94 -5.22 -4.52
C PRO A 282 -15.87 -5.75 -3.56
N VAL A 283 -15.82 -5.20 -2.36
CA VAL A 283 -14.72 -5.42 -1.41
C VAL A 283 -15.21 -6.05 -0.11
N VAL A 284 -14.50 -7.09 0.34
CA VAL A 284 -14.49 -7.57 1.72
C VAL A 284 -13.16 -7.17 2.34
N ALA A 285 -13.18 -6.48 3.46
CA ALA A 285 -11.97 -6.02 4.13
C ALA A 285 -11.97 -6.39 5.62
N ALA A 286 -10.80 -6.54 6.19
CA ALA A 286 -10.69 -6.68 7.65
C ALA A 286 -11.18 -5.42 8.36
N LYS A 287 -11.90 -5.58 9.47
CA LYS A 287 -12.34 -4.47 10.31
C LYS A 287 -11.17 -3.90 11.12
N THR A 288 -10.22 -3.28 10.42
CA THR A 288 -9.06 -2.60 11.00
C THR A 288 -9.13 -1.10 10.80
N GLN A 289 -8.46 -0.33 11.69
CA GLN A 289 -8.64 1.12 11.77
C GLN A 289 -8.43 1.83 10.42
N ALA A 290 -7.30 1.57 9.73
CA ALA A 290 -7.01 2.22 8.45
C ALA A 290 -7.99 1.81 7.33
N LEU A 291 -8.40 0.52 7.27
CA LEU A 291 -9.34 0.06 6.25
C LEU A 291 -10.75 0.63 6.49
N VAL A 292 -11.16 0.77 7.75
CA VAL A 292 -12.44 1.44 8.10
C VAL A 292 -12.38 2.93 7.74
N GLU A 293 -11.26 3.59 8.04
CA GLU A 293 -11.03 5.01 7.71
C GLU A 293 -11.11 5.27 6.20
N VAL A 294 -10.44 4.44 5.42
CA VAL A 294 -10.27 4.64 3.97
C VAL A 294 -11.48 4.18 3.17
N ALA A 295 -12.03 3.02 3.49
CA ALA A 295 -13.13 2.43 2.74
C ALA A 295 -14.50 2.91 3.20
N GLY A 296 -14.62 3.39 4.45
CA GLY A 296 -15.91 3.80 5.02
C GLY A 296 -16.96 2.70 4.92
N GLY A 297 -18.16 3.04 4.48
CA GLY A 297 -19.27 2.08 4.28
C GLY A 297 -19.25 1.35 2.93
N ALA A 298 -18.18 1.47 2.13
CA ALA A 298 -18.10 0.92 0.77
C ALA A 298 -17.53 -0.49 0.69
N CYS A 299 -17.32 -1.16 1.82
CA CYS A 299 -16.92 -2.56 1.85
C CYS A 299 -17.66 -3.31 2.98
N LEU A 300 -17.71 -4.62 2.84
CA LEU A 300 -18.19 -5.49 3.89
C LEU A 300 -17.03 -5.85 4.81
N PHE A 301 -17.15 -5.52 6.10
CA PHE A 301 -16.08 -5.76 7.07
C PHE A 301 -16.18 -7.15 7.69
N ALA A 302 -15.03 -7.81 7.80
CA ALA A 302 -14.87 -9.10 8.45
C ALA A 302 -13.88 -9.03 9.63
N ASN A 303 -14.04 -9.93 10.59
CA ASN A 303 -13.05 -10.15 11.64
C ASN A 303 -11.82 -10.88 11.06
N PRO A 304 -10.64 -10.27 11.04
CA PRO A 304 -9.46 -10.87 10.41
C PRO A 304 -8.93 -12.13 11.08
N ILE A 305 -9.28 -12.36 12.34
CA ILE A 305 -8.86 -13.57 13.09
C ILE A 305 -9.83 -14.73 12.95
N ASP A 306 -10.99 -14.52 12.31
CA ASP A 306 -12.00 -15.57 12.13
C ASP A 306 -12.20 -15.89 10.63
N PRO A 307 -11.61 -17.00 10.14
CA PRO A 307 -11.81 -17.43 8.75
C PRO A 307 -13.26 -17.75 8.39
N LYS A 308 -14.11 -18.11 9.37
CA LYS A 308 -15.53 -18.40 9.13
C LYS A 308 -16.30 -17.11 8.84
N ASP A 309 -15.99 -16.03 9.57
CA ASP A 309 -16.59 -14.74 9.32
C ASP A 309 -16.16 -14.20 7.94
N ILE A 310 -14.85 -14.27 7.60
CA ILE A 310 -14.37 -13.91 6.27
C ILE A 310 -15.12 -14.73 5.19
N ALA A 311 -15.26 -16.05 5.38
CA ALA A 311 -15.96 -16.92 4.44
C ALA A 311 -17.43 -16.54 4.27
N THR A 312 -18.10 -16.17 5.35
CA THR A 312 -19.50 -15.70 5.35
C THR A 312 -19.62 -14.42 4.54
N LYS A 313 -18.73 -13.43 4.79
CA LYS A 313 -18.72 -12.15 4.06
C LYS A 313 -18.40 -12.32 2.57
N LEU A 314 -17.52 -13.23 2.20
CA LEU A 314 -17.25 -13.57 0.79
C LEU A 314 -18.50 -14.15 0.10
N LYS A 315 -19.24 -15.06 0.77
CA LYS A 315 -20.49 -15.62 0.26
C LYS A 315 -21.57 -14.56 0.12
N GLU A 316 -21.78 -13.73 1.13
CA GLU A 316 -22.75 -12.63 1.10
C GLU A 316 -22.53 -11.77 -0.16
N VAL A 317 -21.29 -11.29 -0.40
CA VAL A 317 -20.99 -10.43 -1.56
C VAL A 317 -21.18 -11.16 -2.90
N ILE A 318 -20.86 -12.46 -2.97
CA ILE A 318 -20.92 -13.21 -4.24
C ILE A 318 -22.36 -13.61 -4.60
N TYR A 319 -23.15 -14.00 -3.62
CA TYR A 319 -24.48 -14.59 -3.83
C TYR A 319 -25.66 -13.62 -3.60
N ASP A 320 -25.39 -12.41 -3.08
CA ASP A 320 -26.38 -11.35 -2.97
C ASP A 320 -26.12 -10.24 -4.04
N PRO A 321 -26.86 -10.24 -5.16
CA PRO A 321 -26.68 -9.25 -6.23
C PRO A 321 -27.00 -7.81 -5.78
N GLN A 322 -27.93 -7.63 -4.84
CA GLN A 322 -28.32 -6.31 -4.34
C GLN A 322 -27.20 -5.71 -3.48
N LEU A 323 -26.69 -6.48 -2.51
CA LEU A 323 -25.54 -6.08 -1.69
C LEU A 323 -24.33 -5.78 -2.57
N ARG A 324 -24.03 -6.66 -3.54
CA ARG A 324 -22.93 -6.47 -4.47
C ARG A 324 -23.06 -5.15 -5.24
N TRP A 325 -24.22 -4.86 -5.78
CA TRP A 325 -24.48 -3.60 -6.49
C TRP A 325 -24.29 -2.41 -5.55
N GLN A 326 -24.85 -2.45 -4.36
CA GLN A 326 -24.71 -1.39 -3.34
C GLN A 326 -23.26 -1.10 -3.00
N LEU A 327 -22.41 -2.13 -2.77
CA LEU A 327 -21.00 -1.98 -2.47
C LEU A 327 -20.24 -1.34 -3.64
N ILE A 328 -20.56 -1.73 -4.88
CA ILE A 328 -19.94 -1.14 -6.08
C ILE A 328 -20.29 0.34 -6.20
N GLU A 329 -21.57 0.72 -6.07
CA GLU A 329 -21.98 2.12 -6.19
C GLU A 329 -21.42 2.99 -5.07
N THR A 330 -21.44 2.50 -3.83
CA THR A 330 -20.82 3.21 -2.70
C THR A 330 -19.29 3.34 -2.89
N GLY A 331 -18.64 2.29 -3.41
CA GLY A 331 -17.21 2.30 -3.73
C GLY A 331 -16.86 3.39 -4.74
N LYS A 332 -17.66 3.57 -5.80
CA LYS A 332 -17.47 4.66 -6.78
C LYS A 332 -17.54 6.05 -6.12
N VAL A 333 -18.43 6.22 -5.14
CA VAL A 333 -18.53 7.49 -4.40
C VAL A 333 -17.32 7.72 -3.51
N VAL A 334 -16.86 6.68 -2.81
CA VAL A 334 -15.69 6.77 -1.93
C VAL A 334 -14.44 7.10 -2.72
N VAL A 335 -14.18 6.42 -3.84
CA VAL A 335 -12.99 6.65 -4.68
C VAL A 335 -12.86 8.10 -5.14
N LYS A 336 -13.97 8.78 -5.46
CA LYS A 336 -13.96 10.19 -5.89
C LYS A 336 -13.38 11.17 -4.86
N LYS A 337 -13.26 10.77 -3.59
CA LYS A 337 -12.65 11.59 -2.53
C LYS A 337 -11.13 11.62 -2.62
N TYR A 338 -10.52 10.69 -3.37
CA TYR A 338 -9.09 10.46 -3.48
C TYR A 338 -8.60 10.78 -4.88
N SER A 339 -7.55 11.57 -5.00
CA SER A 339 -6.85 11.79 -6.27
C SER A 339 -5.40 12.16 -6.01
N TRP A 340 -4.49 11.71 -6.86
CA TRP A 340 -3.08 12.06 -6.77
C TRP A 340 -2.85 13.56 -6.94
N GLU A 341 -3.71 14.24 -7.66
CA GLU A 341 -3.65 15.70 -7.77
C GLU A 341 -3.95 16.38 -6.44
N LYS A 342 -4.95 15.90 -5.67
CA LYS A 342 -5.23 16.38 -4.32
C LYS A 342 -4.07 16.06 -3.37
N THR A 343 -3.55 14.83 -3.41
CA THR A 343 -2.37 14.40 -2.64
C THR A 343 -1.18 15.32 -2.90
N ALA A 344 -0.90 15.65 -4.17
CA ALA A 344 0.17 16.55 -4.55
C ALA A 344 -0.05 18.00 -4.10
N ARG A 345 -1.28 18.53 -4.20
CA ARG A 345 -1.60 19.87 -3.72
C ARG A 345 -1.41 19.99 -2.20
N ASP A 346 -1.89 18.99 -1.46
CA ASP A 346 -1.77 18.97 0.00
C ASP A 346 -0.30 18.81 0.42
N THR A 347 0.48 17.99 -0.29
CA THR A 347 1.93 17.85 -0.10
C THR A 347 2.66 19.17 -0.36
N LEU A 348 2.34 19.85 -1.46
CA LEU A 348 2.92 21.15 -1.79
C LEU A 348 2.58 22.22 -0.75
N ARG A 349 1.38 22.16 -0.15
CA ARG A 349 1.00 23.04 0.98
C ARG A 349 1.88 22.78 2.21
N VAL A 350 2.18 21.52 2.53
CA VAL A 350 3.13 21.19 3.61
C VAL A 350 4.50 21.78 3.33
N TYR A 351 5.01 21.68 2.11
CA TYR A 351 6.32 22.25 1.76
C TYR A 351 6.34 23.79 1.95
N ARG A 352 5.30 24.46 1.49
CA ARG A 352 5.19 25.91 1.65
C ARG A 352 5.16 26.35 3.12
N ASN A 353 4.36 25.67 3.94
CA ASN A 353 4.26 25.99 5.38
C ASN A 353 5.57 25.73 6.14
N ILE A 354 6.43 24.84 5.65
CA ILE A 354 7.74 24.58 6.27
C ILE A 354 8.80 25.59 5.81
N LEU A 355 8.62 26.18 4.63
CA LEU A 355 9.56 27.13 4.04
C LEU A 355 9.17 28.59 4.31
N SER A 356 7.92 28.88 4.71
CA SER A 356 7.49 30.16 5.28
C SER A 356 8.06 30.36 6.71
#